data_1a5ebede58e0d537ecb7afd86c79d47c
#
_entry.id   1a5ebede58e0d537ecb7afd86c79d47c
#
_cell.length_a   1.000
_cell.length_b   1.000
_cell.length_c   1.000
_cell.angle_alpha   90.00
_cell.angle_beta   90.00
_cell.angle_gamma   90.00
#
_symmetry.space_group_name_H-M   'P 1'
#
loop_
_entity.id
_entity.type
_entity.pdbx_description
1 polymer ?
#
loop_
_entity_poly.entity_id
_entity_poly.type
_entity_poly.pdbx_seq_one_letter_code
_entity_poly.pdbx_strand_id
1 'polypeptide(L)'
;MSAIWGIVDLSAAQSEAQRKNRAGNLWEEALRMRQAYRTSCLDRIQEKREATYYLACGVQDVTREAVEERFPYERKGERRSLFVADVILDNRGELVQRFGGIRDLCSHPDGEILYESFCSHPEETLAVARGAYACAYLEPGKRTLTLFNDAVGNRSVYYFQEEKRVYFSTLLAGITCATTQAEIIRAA
;
A
#
# COMPACT_ATOMS: atom_id res chain seq x y z
N MET A 1 -0.44 -14.96 5.02
CA MET A 1 -0.35 -14.09 3.84
C MET A 1 -0.65 -12.68 4.31
N SER A 2 0.31 -11.78 4.17
CA SER A 2 0.10 -10.37 4.49
C SER A 2 -0.97 -9.77 3.56
N ALA A 3 -1.44 -8.58 3.85
CA ALA A 3 -2.49 -7.94 3.06
C ALA A 3 -2.36 -6.42 3.14
N ILE A 4 -2.71 -5.72 2.07
CA ILE A 4 -2.79 -4.26 2.07
C ILE A 4 -4.19 -3.79 1.72
N TRP A 5 -4.60 -2.66 2.28
CA TRP A 5 -5.83 -1.95 1.92
C TRP A 5 -5.73 -0.48 2.25
N GLY A 6 -6.54 0.31 1.60
CA GLY A 6 -6.59 1.74 1.86
C GLY A 6 -7.61 2.50 1.05
N ILE A 7 -7.76 3.76 1.42
CA ILE A 7 -8.61 4.75 0.75
C ILE A 7 -7.80 6.01 0.57
N VAL A 8 -7.82 6.59 -0.62
CA VAL A 8 -7.12 7.84 -0.92
C VAL A 8 -8.07 8.80 -1.64
N ASP A 9 -8.24 9.98 -1.09
CA ASP A 9 -8.95 11.09 -1.73
C ASP A 9 -7.95 11.98 -2.48
N LEU A 10 -7.94 11.89 -3.78
CA LEU A 10 -7.05 12.63 -4.69
C LEU A 10 -7.61 14.02 -5.07
N SER A 11 -8.70 14.47 -4.45
CA SER A 11 -9.30 15.77 -4.75
C SER A 11 -8.42 16.95 -4.33
N ALA A 12 -8.58 18.07 -5.04
CA ALA A 12 -7.95 19.32 -4.63
C ALA A 12 -8.50 19.80 -3.28
N ALA A 13 -7.67 20.51 -2.54
CA ALA A 13 -8.05 21.10 -1.27
C ALA A 13 -9.25 22.04 -1.47
N GLN A 14 -10.34 21.74 -0.78
CA GLN A 14 -11.55 22.59 -0.68
C GLN A 14 -11.60 23.24 0.71
N SER A 15 -12.68 23.91 1.03
CA SER A 15 -12.86 24.57 2.33
C SER A 15 -12.62 23.62 3.52
N GLU A 16 -12.26 24.17 4.66
CA GLU A 16 -11.95 23.40 5.88
C GLU A 16 -13.14 22.54 6.36
N ALA A 17 -14.37 23.05 6.23
CA ALA A 17 -15.59 22.32 6.56
C ALA A 17 -15.78 21.07 5.68
N GLN A 18 -15.51 21.18 4.38
CA GLN A 18 -15.59 20.05 3.46
C GLN A 18 -14.51 19.00 3.73
N ARG A 19 -13.30 19.43 4.10
CA ARG A 19 -12.23 18.52 4.53
C ARG A 19 -12.63 17.70 5.75
N LYS A 20 -13.23 18.35 6.76
CA LYS A 20 -13.64 17.68 7.99
C LYS A 20 -14.73 16.64 7.75
N ASN A 21 -15.72 16.95 6.95
CA ASN A 21 -16.80 16.03 6.61
C ASN A 21 -16.27 14.83 5.79
N ARG A 22 -15.44 15.08 4.77
CA ARG A 22 -14.83 14.02 3.96
C ARG A 22 -13.90 13.10 4.77
N ALA A 23 -13.13 13.65 5.70
CA ALA A 23 -12.29 12.87 6.58
C ALA A 23 -13.09 11.96 7.50
N GLY A 24 -14.26 12.41 7.99
CA GLY A 24 -15.18 11.60 8.78
C GLY A 24 -15.70 10.39 8.00
N ASN A 25 -16.21 10.62 6.80
CA ASN A 25 -16.72 9.56 5.93
C ASN A 25 -15.62 8.57 5.52
N LEU A 26 -14.42 9.07 5.19
CA LEU A 26 -13.28 8.22 4.84
C LEU A 26 -12.91 7.27 5.98
N TRP A 27 -12.97 7.76 7.21
CA TRP A 27 -12.66 6.94 8.37
C TRP A 27 -13.70 5.82 8.61
N GLU A 28 -15.00 6.12 8.48
CA GLU A 28 -16.06 5.13 8.60
C GLU A 28 -15.92 4.03 7.53
N GLU A 29 -15.61 4.42 6.30
CA GLU A 29 -15.36 3.50 5.19
C GLU A 29 -14.11 2.64 5.46
N ALA A 30 -13.04 3.23 5.98
CA ALA A 30 -11.82 2.52 6.35
C ALA A 30 -12.07 1.46 7.44
N LEU A 31 -12.91 1.77 8.43
CA LEU A 31 -13.32 0.81 9.44
C LEU A 31 -14.12 -0.36 8.84
N ARG A 32 -15.01 -0.09 7.87
CA ARG A 32 -15.71 -1.16 7.14
C ARG A 32 -14.75 -2.03 6.34
N MET A 33 -13.78 -1.44 5.63
CA MET A 33 -12.73 -2.22 4.93
C MET A 33 -12.00 -3.14 5.89
N ARG A 34 -11.59 -2.62 7.05
CA ARG A 34 -10.88 -3.40 8.07
C ARG A 34 -11.66 -4.61 8.55
N GLN A 35 -12.99 -4.56 8.56
CA GLN A 35 -13.82 -5.69 8.98
C GLN A 35 -13.65 -6.92 8.07
N ALA A 36 -13.38 -6.72 6.77
CA ALA A 36 -13.12 -7.82 5.84
C ALA A 36 -11.89 -8.66 6.23
N TYR A 37 -10.99 -8.09 7.02
CA TYR A 37 -9.74 -8.75 7.44
C TYR A 37 -9.83 -9.40 8.84
N ARG A 38 -10.98 -9.33 9.52
CA ARG A 38 -11.15 -9.90 10.89
C ARG A 38 -10.97 -11.41 10.95
N THR A 39 -11.25 -12.11 9.87
CA THR A 39 -11.10 -13.57 9.74
C THR A 39 -9.77 -13.98 9.11
N SER A 40 -8.96 -13.02 8.69
CA SER A 40 -7.63 -13.28 8.14
C SER A 40 -6.65 -13.55 9.27
N CYS A 41 -5.77 -14.52 9.07
CA CYS A 41 -4.70 -14.85 10.03
C CYS A 41 -3.59 -13.78 9.98
N LEU A 42 -3.87 -12.57 10.43
CA LEU A 42 -2.89 -11.48 10.51
C LEU A 42 -2.40 -11.38 11.95
N ASP A 43 -1.09 -11.34 12.13
CA ASP A 43 -0.48 -11.23 13.47
C ASP A 43 -0.55 -9.80 13.99
N ARG A 44 -0.43 -8.80 13.08
CA ARG A 44 -0.53 -7.39 13.42
C ARG A 44 -1.05 -6.56 12.25
N ILE A 45 -1.66 -5.43 12.58
CA ILE A 45 -2.11 -4.42 11.60
C ILE A 45 -1.34 -3.14 11.87
N GLN A 46 -0.70 -2.61 10.84
CA GLN A 46 -0.01 -1.35 10.84
C GLN A 46 -0.78 -0.39 9.93
N GLU A 47 -1.10 0.80 10.43
CA GLU A 47 -1.98 1.72 9.72
C GLU A 47 -1.56 3.17 9.92
N LYS A 48 -1.87 4.00 8.94
CA LYS A 48 -1.73 5.44 9.00
C LYS A 48 -2.92 6.12 8.36
N ARG A 49 -3.41 7.15 9.02
CA ARG A 49 -4.53 7.97 8.53
C ARG A 49 -4.22 9.45 8.58
N GLU A 50 -4.69 10.15 7.59
CA GLU A 50 -4.78 11.60 7.55
C GLU A 50 -6.12 12.01 6.91
N ALA A 51 -6.38 13.31 6.81
CA ALA A 51 -7.65 13.82 6.31
C ALA A 51 -8.02 13.33 4.90
N THR A 52 -7.03 12.97 4.08
CA THR A 52 -7.18 12.60 2.67
C THR A 52 -6.83 11.15 2.37
N TYR A 53 -6.34 10.40 3.33
CA TYR A 53 -6.01 8.99 3.11
C TYR A 53 -6.06 8.14 4.38
N TYR A 54 -6.28 6.87 4.16
CA TYR A 54 -6.05 5.77 5.08
C TYR A 54 -5.28 4.67 4.36
N LEU A 55 -4.14 4.28 4.92
CA LEU A 55 -3.31 3.19 4.41
C LEU A 55 -3.11 2.16 5.52
N ALA A 56 -3.24 0.89 5.20
CA ALA A 56 -3.05 -0.19 6.14
C ALA A 56 -2.34 -1.39 5.52
N CYS A 57 -1.55 -2.05 6.34
CA CYS A 57 -0.94 -3.33 6.06
C CYS A 57 -1.20 -4.30 7.20
N GLY A 58 -1.80 -5.44 6.90
CA GLY A 58 -1.88 -6.58 7.80
C GLY A 58 -0.69 -7.49 7.54
N VAL A 59 0.15 -7.71 8.55
CA VAL A 59 1.38 -8.50 8.43
C VAL A 59 1.17 -9.87 9.08
N GLN A 60 1.67 -10.92 8.40
CA GLN A 60 1.91 -12.23 8.99
C GLN A 60 3.40 -12.39 9.26
N ASP A 61 3.76 -12.68 10.50
CA ASP A 61 5.14 -12.81 10.96
C ASP A 61 5.71 -14.21 10.62
N VAL A 62 5.62 -14.62 9.34
CA VAL A 62 6.04 -15.95 8.85
C VAL A 62 7.50 -16.06 8.49
N THR A 63 8.17 -14.92 8.28
CA THR A 63 9.61 -14.85 8.01
C THR A 63 10.26 -13.87 8.96
N ARG A 64 11.58 -13.96 9.12
CA ARG A 64 12.34 -13.01 9.94
C ARG A 64 12.19 -11.58 9.42
N GLU A 65 12.20 -11.42 8.12
CA GLU A 65 12.03 -10.13 7.45
C GLU A 65 10.65 -9.54 7.72
N ALA A 66 9.59 -10.37 7.68
CA ALA A 66 8.23 -9.92 7.95
C ALA A 66 8.05 -9.37 9.37
N VAL A 67 8.74 -9.95 10.36
CA VAL A 67 8.71 -9.46 11.76
C VAL A 67 9.24 -8.03 11.88
N GLU A 68 10.23 -7.68 11.04
CA GLU A 68 10.87 -6.35 11.07
C GLU A 68 10.14 -5.29 10.23
N GLU A 69 9.11 -5.66 9.45
CA GLU A 69 8.32 -4.71 8.65
C GLU A 69 7.66 -3.62 9.49
N ARG A 70 7.73 -2.39 9.03
CA ARG A 70 7.20 -1.19 9.71
C ARG A 70 6.41 -0.31 8.73
N PHE A 71 5.25 -0.80 8.32
CA PHE A 71 4.36 -0.09 7.40
C PHE A 71 3.52 1.01 8.08
N PRO A 72 3.13 2.06 7.37
CA PRO A 72 3.65 2.46 6.06
C PRO A 72 5.08 2.99 6.18
N TYR A 73 5.94 2.60 5.25
CA TYR A 73 7.20 3.31 5.05
C TYR A 73 6.90 4.74 4.60
N GLU A 74 7.62 5.70 5.12
CA GLU A 74 7.37 7.11 4.84
C GLU A 74 8.68 7.88 4.63
N ARG A 75 8.79 8.56 3.50
CA ARG A 75 9.78 9.60 3.28
C ARG A 75 9.16 10.96 3.56
N LYS A 76 9.78 11.74 4.44
CA LYS A 76 9.34 13.11 4.80
C LYS A 76 10.03 14.15 3.92
N GLY A 77 9.47 15.36 3.87
CA GLY A 77 10.06 16.49 3.12
C GLY A 77 9.26 16.83 1.86
N GLU A 78 9.90 17.54 0.93
CA GLU A 78 9.25 18.04 -0.30
C GLU A 78 8.68 16.92 -1.18
N ARG A 79 9.34 15.77 -1.22
CA ARG A 79 8.90 14.57 -1.95
C ARG A 79 8.33 13.53 -0.99
N ARG A 80 7.40 13.99 -0.14
CA ARG A 80 6.75 13.10 0.81
C ARG A 80 6.06 11.95 0.08
N SER A 81 6.37 10.73 0.50
CA SER A 81 5.72 9.52 -0.01
C SER A 81 5.45 8.53 1.11
N LEU A 82 4.43 7.70 0.91
CA LEU A 82 4.07 6.61 1.80
C LEU A 82 3.94 5.31 0.98
N PHE A 83 4.30 4.19 1.62
CA PHE A 83 4.28 2.90 0.96
C PHE A 83 3.76 1.81 1.88
N VAL A 84 2.86 0.98 1.36
CA VAL A 84 2.41 -0.27 1.99
C VAL A 84 2.52 -1.40 0.99
N ALA A 85 2.92 -2.58 1.46
CA ALA A 85 3.09 -3.74 0.60
C ALA A 85 2.77 -5.06 1.32
N ASP A 86 2.23 -6.02 0.58
CA ASP A 86 2.35 -7.45 0.86
C ASP A 86 3.48 -7.96 -0.03
N VAL A 87 4.63 -8.30 0.54
CA VAL A 87 5.86 -8.53 -0.24
C VAL A 87 6.71 -9.65 0.31
N ILE A 88 7.24 -10.44 -0.62
CA ILE A 88 8.34 -11.40 -0.43
C ILE A 88 9.23 -11.26 -1.67
N LEU A 89 10.50 -10.89 -1.47
CA LEU A 89 11.47 -10.71 -2.54
C LEU A 89 12.38 -11.91 -2.68
N ASP A 90 12.49 -12.45 -3.90
CA ASP A 90 13.41 -13.55 -4.22
C ASP A 90 14.82 -13.05 -4.53
N ASN A 91 14.96 -11.81 -5.02
CA ASN A 91 16.24 -11.25 -5.46
C ASN A 91 16.68 -10.00 -4.68
N ARG A 92 16.50 -10.02 -3.36
CA ARG A 92 16.91 -8.95 -2.43
C ARG A 92 18.32 -8.42 -2.69
N GLY A 93 19.29 -9.36 -2.82
CA GLY A 93 20.70 -9.05 -3.04
C GLY A 93 20.96 -8.25 -4.31
N GLU A 94 20.28 -8.59 -5.40
CA GLU A 94 20.39 -7.91 -6.68
C GLU A 94 19.84 -6.47 -6.57
N LEU A 95 18.69 -6.29 -5.92
CA LEU A 95 18.10 -4.96 -5.72
C LEU A 95 19.01 -4.04 -4.90
N VAL A 96 19.55 -4.54 -3.80
CA VAL A 96 20.47 -3.77 -2.96
C VAL A 96 21.76 -3.44 -3.68
N GLN A 97 22.35 -4.39 -4.41
CA GLN A 97 23.58 -4.16 -5.17
C GLN A 97 23.37 -3.14 -6.28
N ARG A 98 22.21 -3.20 -6.96
CA ARG A 98 21.92 -2.34 -8.11
C ARG A 98 21.55 -0.92 -7.73
N PHE A 99 20.75 -0.75 -6.68
CA PHE A 99 20.21 0.56 -6.28
C PHE A 99 20.91 1.19 -5.07
N GLY A 100 21.85 0.50 -4.44
CA GLY A 100 22.94 1.06 -3.64
C GLY A 100 22.60 1.80 -2.34
N GLY A 101 21.33 1.80 -1.89
CA GLY A 101 20.93 2.57 -0.69
C GLY A 101 21.08 1.81 0.63
N ILE A 102 21.07 0.50 0.60
CA ILE A 102 21.04 -0.38 1.78
C ILE A 102 22.33 -1.17 1.85
N ARG A 103 23.09 -1.02 2.95
CA ARG A 103 24.39 -1.68 3.12
C ARG A 103 24.33 -3.04 3.79
N ASP A 104 23.28 -3.30 4.56
CA ASP A 104 23.11 -4.56 5.29
C ASP A 104 21.75 -5.19 5.01
N LEU A 105 21.76 -6.20 4.14
CA LEU A 105 20.59 -6.98 3.75
C LEU A 105 19.92 -7.72 4.90
N CYS A 106 20.69 -8.11 5.92
CA CYS A 106 20.17 -8.94 7.00
C CYS A 106 19.28 -8.16 7.97
N SER A 107 19.44 -6.83 8.00
CA SER A 107 18.72 -5.94 8.91
C SER A 107 17.54 -5.22 8.28
N HIS A 108 17.36 -5.30 6.96
CA HIS A 108 16.27 -4.60 6.24
C HIS A 108 15.22 -5.58 5.71
N PRO A 109 13.93 -5.35 6.01
CA PRO A 109 12.84 -6.16 5.49
C PRO A 109 12.58 -5.91 4.00
N ASP A 110 11.86 -6.83 3.37
CA ASP A 110 11.60 -6.81 1.93
C ASP A 110 10.84 -5.55 1.48
N GLY A 111 9.90 -5.10 2.29
CA GLY A 111 9.13 -3.89 2.02
C GLY A 111 9.98 -2.64 2.00
N GLU A 112 10.96 -2.53 2.91
CA GLU A 112 11.89 -1.40 2.94
C GLU A 112 12.82 -1.40 1.72
N ILE A 113 13.37 -2.57 1.37
CA ILE A 113 14.22 -2.73 0.18
C ILE A 113 13.46 -2.31 -1.09
N LEU A 114 12.25 -2.83 -1.26
CA LEU A 114 11.42 -2.50 -2.42
C LEU A 114 11.06 -1.01 -2.46
N TYR A 115 10.69 -0.42 -1.30
CA TYR A 115 10.34 0.98 -1.19
C TYR A 115 11.51 1.91 -1.56
N GLU A 116 12.69 1.70 -0.99
CA GLU A 116 13.87 2.52 -1.26
C GLU A 116 14.33 2.41 -2.71
N SER A 117 14.31 1.20 -3.28
CA SER A 117 14.59 0.96 -4.69
C SER A 117 13.59 1.70 -5.58
N PHE A 118 12.30 1.58 -5.30
CA PHE A 118 11.23 2.23 -6.08
C PHE A 118 11.29 3.76 -5.97
N CYS A 119 11.57 4.31 -4.80
CA CYS A 119 11.74 5.76 -4.62
C CYS A 119 12.89 6.33 -5.45
N SER A 120 13.94 5.55 -5.65
CA SER A 120 15.16 5.99 -6.36
C SER A 120 15.06 5.74 -7.86
N HIS A 121 14.57 4.57 -8.26
CA HIS A 121 14.55 4.10 -9.65
C HIS A 121 13.26 3.32 -9.94
N PRO A 122 12.09 3.97 -10.05
CA PRO A 122 10.80 3.27 -10.11
C PRO A 122 10.69 2.30 -11.30
N GLU A 123 10.99 2.74 -12.51
CA GLU A 123 10.87 1.90 -13.71
C GLU A 123 11.84 0.72 -13.69
N GLU A 124 13.10 0.96 -13.31
CA GLU A 124 14.09 -0.09 -13.23
C GLU A 124 13.79 -1.09 -12.11
N THR A 125 13.26 -0.61 -10.99
CA THR A 125 12.84 -1.49 -9.89
C THR A 125 11.75 -2.44 -10.35
N LEU A 126 10.72 -1.95 -11.04
CA LEU A 126 9.65 -2.78 -11.59
C LEU A 126 10.14 -3.80 -12.62
N ALA A 127 11.16 -3.43 -13.41
CA ALA A 127 11.76 -4.34 -14.41
C ALA A 127 12.62 -5.45 -13.79
N VAL A 128 13.19 -5.21 -12.60
CA VAL A 128 14.20 -6.10 -11.98
C VAL A 128 13.64 -6.87 -10.80
N ALA A 129 12.73 -6.29 -10.02
CA ALA A 129 12.19 -6.93 -8.81
C ALA A 129 11.51 -8.26 -9.14
N ARG A 130 11.93 -9.31 -8.41
CA ARG A 130 11.37 -10.66 -8.50
C ARG A 130 10.89 -11.11 -7.14
N GLY A 131 9.76 -11.82 -7.14
CA GLY A 131 9.13 -12.30 -5.93
C GLY A 131 7.60 -12.26 -6.05
N ALA A 132 6.94 -12.23 -4.92
CA ALA A 132 5.49 -12.09 -4.82
C ALA A 132 5.16 -10.82 -4.07
N TYR A 133 4.57 -9.83 -4.73
CA TYR A 133 4.24 -8.56 -4.09
C TYR A 133 3.02 -7.87 -4.68
N ALA A 134 2.31 -7.14 -3.81
CA ALA A 134 1.27 -6.17 -4.15
C ALA A 134 1.51 -4.91 -3.33
N CYS A 135 1.55 -3.76 -3.99
CA CYS A 135 2.05 -2.52 -3.42
C CYS A 135 1.12 -1.34 -3.69
N ALA A 136 1.11 -0.40 -2.75
CA ALA A 136 0.51 0.91 -2.91
C ALA A 136 1.51 1.99 -2.50
N TYR A 137 1.83 2.88 -3.43
CA TYR A 137 2.72 4.02 -3.25
C TYR A 137 1.94 5.32 -3.42
N LEU A 138 1.90 6.12 -2.37
CA LEU A 138 1.16 7.38 -2.32
C LEU A 138 2.12 8.57 -2.23
N GLU A 139 1.96 9.54 -3.11
CA GLU A 139 2.58 10.87 -3.03
C GLU A 139 1.49 11.91 -2.72
N PRO A 140 1.24 12.25 -1.43
CA PRO A 140 0.15 13.15 -1.05
C PRO A 140 0.25 14.54 -1.69
N GLY A 141 1.48 15.09 -1.80
CA GLY A 141 1.74 16.39 -2.41
C GLY A 141 1.38 16.44 -3.90
N LYS A 142 1.61 15.36 -4.63
CA LYS A 142 1.24 15.21 -6.04
C LYS A 142 -0.18 14.70 -6.23
N ARG A 143 -0.85 14.25 -5.18
CA ARG A 143 -2.16 13.59 -5.24
C ARG A 143 -2.14 12.39 -6.20
N THR A 144 -1.10 11.58 -6.11
CA THR A 144 -0.90 10.42 -6.98
C THR A 144 -0.81 9.16 -6.12
N LEU A 145 -1.60 8.17 -6.49
CA LEU A 145 -1.53 6.81 -5.97
C LEU A 145 -1.08 5.89 -7.10
N THR A 146 0.02 5.18 -6.90
CA THR A 146 0.51 4.14 -7.80
C THR A 146 0.26 2.79 -7.15
N LEU A 147 -0.49 1.93 -7.83
CA LEU A 147 -0.72 0.55 -7.44
C LEU A 147 0.05 -0.35 -8.40
N PHE A 148 0.80 -1.30 -7.88
CA PHE A 148 1.53 -2.26 -8.70
C PHE A 148 1.71 -3.60 -7.99
N ASN A 149 1.93 -4.64 -8.78
CA ASN A 149 2.15 -6.00 -8.31
C ASN A 149 3.24 -6.69 -9.12
N ASP A 150 3.62 -7.89 -8.68
CA ASP A 150 4.62 -8.68 -9.37
C ASP A 150 4.19 -9.07 -10.80
N ALA A 151 5.18 -9.27 -11.67
CA ALA A 151 4.99 -9.46 -13.11
C ALA A 151 4.14 -10.69 -13.48
N VAL A 152 4.05 -11.70 -12.60
CA VAL A 152 3.26 -12.91 -12.83
C VAL A 152 1.91 -12.91 -12.10
N GLY A 153 1.66 -11.89 -11.27
CA GLY A 153 0.39 -11.75 -10.54
C GLY A 153 0.23 -12.72 -9.37
N ASN A 154 1.33 -13.14 -8.73
CA ASN A 154 1.26 -13.97 -7.52
C ASN A 154 0.51 -13.28 -6.39
N ARG A 155 0.61 -11.95 -6.32
CA ARG A 155 -0.18 -11.09 -5.46
C ARG A 155 -1.02 -10.18 -6.34
N SER A 156 -2.27 -9.97 -5.98
CA SER A 156 -3.18 -9.08 -6.71
C SER A 156 -3.60 -7.93 -5.82
N VAL A 157 -3.68 -6.74 -6.39
CA VAL A 157 -4.33 -5.60 -5.78
C VAL A 157 -5.55 -5.23 -6.60
N TYR A 158 -6.72 -5.21 -5.94
CA TYR A 158 -7.97 -4.73 -6.52
C TYR A 158 -8.11 -3.25 -6.20
N TYR A 159 -8.75 -2.51 -7.09
CA TYR A 159 -9.10 -1.13 -6.82
C TYR A 159 -10.48 -0.78 -7.35
N PHE A 160 -11.09 0.21 -6.72
CA PHE A 160 -12.33 0.84 -7.16
C PHE A 160 -12.16 2.35 -7.05
N GLN A 161 -12.56 3.07 -8.07
CA GLN A 161 -12.48 4.52 -8.09
C GLN A 161 -13.88 5.12 -8.25
N GLU A 162 -14.22 6.01 -7.34
CA GLU A 162 -15.41 6.82 -7.39
C GLU A 162 -15.00 8.30 -7.39
N GLU A 163 -15.22 9.00 -8.49
CA GLU A 163 -14.73 10.36 -8.73
C GLU A 163 -13.21 10.49 -8.51
N LYS A 164 -12.82 11.11 -7.40
CA LYS A 164 -11.42 11.32 -6.99
C LYS A 164 -10.99 10.46 -5.81
N ARG A 165 -11.86 9.60 -5.34
CA ARG A 165 -11.59 8.67 -4.24
C ARG A 165 -11.26 7.29 -4.81
N VAL A 166 -10.13 6.76 -4.37
CA VAL A 166 -9.66 5.43 -4.77
C VAL A 166 -9.62 4.53 -3.53
N TYR A 167 -10.26 3.40 -3.64
CA TYR A 167 -10.22 2.29 -2.68
C TYR A 167 -9.32 1.20 -3.27
N PHE A 168 -8.43 0.64 -2.49
CA PHE A 168 -7.61 -0.48 -2.93
C PHE A 168 -7.50 -1.54 -1.84
N SER A 169 -7.29 -2.80 -2.25
CA SER A 169 -7.28 -3.92 -1.31
C SER A 169 -6.74 -5.18 -1.99
N THR A 170 -5.98 -5.99 -1.27
CA THR A 170 -5.61 -7.34 -1.73
C THR A 170 -6.73 -8.36 -1.55
N LEU A 171 -7.80 -8.02 -0.79
CA LEU A 171 -9.04 -8.78 -0.72
C LEU A 171 -10.19 -7.97 -1.31
N LEU A 172 -10.87 -8.53 -2.31
CA LEU A 172 -12.03 -7.87 -2.92
C LEU A 172 -13.10 -7.49 -1.89
N ALA A 173 -13.30 -8.33 -0.87
CA ALA A 173 -14.22 -8.06 0.24
C ALA A 173 -13.88 -6.74 0.98
N GLY A 174 -12.63 -6.31 1.02
CA GLY A 174 -12.24 -5.02 1.60
C GLY A 174 -12.92 -3.85 0.89
N ILE A 175 -12.96 -3.87 -0.43
CA ILE A 175 -13.62 -2.84 -1.24
C ILE A 175 -15.14 -2.92 -1.09
N THR A 176 -15.73 -4.11 -1.24
CA THR A 176 -17.20 -4.28 -1.17
C THR A 176 -17.79 -3.96 0.20
N CYS A 177 -17.03 -4.11 1.27
CA CYS A 177 -17.45 -3.67 2.61
C CYS A 177 -17.42 -2.13 2.77
N ALA A 178 -16.57 -1.44 2.05
CA ALA A 178 -16.45 0.02 2.14
C ALA A 178 -17.48 0.75 1.27
N THR A 179 -17.82 0.18 0.12
CA THR A 179 -18.64 0.81 -0.92
C THR A 179 -20.02 0.15 -1.00
N THR A 180 -21.08 0.95 -1.10
CA THR A 180 -22.45 0.44 -1.26
C THR A 180 -22.81 0.10 -2.72
N GLN A 181 -21.92 0.39 -3.69
CA GLN A 181 -22.21 0.32 -5.13
C GLN A 181 -21.09 -0.37 -5.94
N ALA A 182 -20.29 -1.23 -5.34
CA ALA A 182 -19.23 -1.88 -6.11
C ALA A 182 -19.78 -2.89 -7.13
N GLU A 183 -19.99 -2.49 -8.36
CA GLU A 183 -19.94 -3.41 -9.49
C GLU A 183 -18.48 -3.83 -9.71
N ILE A 184 -18.25 -5.15 -9.64
CA ILE A 184 -16.92 -5.71 -9.76
C ILE A 184 -16.52 -5.73 -11.23
N ILE A 185 -15.68 -4.79 -11.67
CA ILE A 185 -15.03 -4.86 -12.97
C ILE A 185 -13.71 -5.65 -12.76
N ARG A 186 -13.64 -6.85 -13.31
CA ARG A 186 -12.37 -7.57 -13.43
C ARG A 186 -11.51 -6.82 -14.44
N ALA A 187 -10.34 -6.33 -14.02
CA ALA A 187 -9.29 -5.97 -14.95
C ALA A 187 -8.82 -7.26 -15.64
N ALA A 188 -8.82 -7.23 -16.97
CA ALA A 188 -8.33 -8.33 -17.81
C ALA A 188 -6.80 -8.30 -17.85
#